data_27fbe66b32ff96a87b19d69c02028cb7
#
_entry.id   27fbe66b32ff96a87b19d69c02028cb7
#
_cell.length_a   1.000
_cell.length_b   1.000
_cell.length_c   1.000
_cell.angle_alpha   90.00
_cell.angle_beta   90.00
_cell.angle_gamma   90.00
#
_symmetry.space_group_name_H-M   'P 1'
#
loop_
_entity.id
_entity.type
_entity.pdbx_description
1 polymer ?
#
loop_
_entity_poly.entity_id
_entity_poly.type
_entity_poly.pdbx_seq_one_letter_code
_entity_poly.pdbx_strand_id
1 'polypeptide(L)'
;WRDGFVRMQDNARVVFSAGIVGSVFAPHGTTVETRLTVIDKVPADDAAQFPASPGIAPDLATLLRWLADSLPPRQPIAASALQPLVAARNSKAIKASPKPRQAAAPIAATSGVPLDYDVIDWCASTDGKLSNTLYEPYTLQSIRIAGAEPHPTRLVQSAAMSSVAPPKPSYRPHLPAGLVEQGLLSDAQLESVIYAGEAHADHLAGSWSVDATWDKVEAAPDDCDTAVRFRKGWFLGDGTGAGKGRQVAGIVLDNWLKGRRRAVWISKSDKLLEDAQRDWKALGQEPLLVTPLARFRQGTPIRLEQGILFTTYATLRSDARENRVSRVQQIVDWLGTDFDGVIVFDESHA
;
A
#
# COMPACT_ATOMS: atom_id res chain seq x y z
N TRP A 1 -14.98 5.29 -20.28
CA TRP A 1 -15.05 3.97 -19.64
C TRP A 1 -15.10 2.86 -20.69
N ARG A 2 -16.10 2.88 -21.59
CA ARG A 2 -16.27 1.88 -22.66
C ARG A 2 -15.04 1.81 -23.57
N ASP A 3 -14.49 2.94 -23.98
CA ASP A 3 -13.33 3.03 -24.88
C ASP A 3 -12.06 2.40 -24.28
N GLY A 4 -11.89 2.47 -22.96
CA GLY A 4 -10.78 1.82 -22.25
C GLY A 4 -10.90 0.30 -22.29
N PHE A 5 -12.11 -0.24 -22.12
CA PHE A 5 -12.35 -1.67 -22.22
C PHE A 5 -12.25 -2.19 -23.65
N VAL A 6 -12.68 -1.43 -24.66
CA VAL A 6 -12.50 -1.78 -26.07
C VAL A 6 -11.01 -1.95 -26.38
N ARG A 7 -10.17 -0.97 -26.02
CA ARG A 7 -8.71 -1.08 -26.21
C ARG A 7 -8.07 -2.25 -25.46
N MET A 8 -8.61 -2.58 -24.27
CA MET A 8 -8.12 -3.71 -23.52
C MET A 8 -8.43 -5.03 -24.23
N GLN A 9 -9.58 -5.12 -24.91
CA GLN A 9 -10.00 -6.32 -25.64
C GLN A 9 -9.15 -6.65 -26.87
N ASP A 10 -8.27 -5.73 -27.30
CA ASP A 10 -7.25 -6.03 -28.33
C ASP A 10 -6.22 -7.08 -27.83
N ASN A 11 -6.00 -7.18 -26.51
CA ASN A 11 -5.02 -8.08 -25.89
C ASN A 11 -5.62 -9.03 -24.84
N ALA A 12 -6.90 -8.87 -24.53
CA ALA A 12 -7.62 -9.63 -23.51
C ALA A 12 -9.11 -9.62 -23.86
N ARG A 13 -9.90 -10.52 -23.33
CA ARG A 13 -11.36 -10.47 -23.50
C ARG A 13 -12.10 -10.48 -22.17
N VAL A 14 -13.15 -9.70 -22.08
CA VAL A 14 -14.09 -9.76 -20.95
C VAL A 14 -14.97 -10.99 -21.14
N VAL A 15 -14.95 -11.92 -20.20
CA VAL A 15 -15.76 -13.14 -20.21
C VAL A 15 -16.97 -13.06 -19.30
N PHE A 16 -16.95 -12.16 -18.32
CA PHE A 16 -18.07 -11.96 -17.40
C PHE A 16 -18.01 -10.54 -16.82
N SER A 17 -19.16 -9.91 -16.59
CA SER A 17 -19.25 -8.65 -15.86
C SER A 17 -20.62 -8.48 -15.20
N ALA A 18 -20.67 -8.39 -13.87
CA ALA A 18 -21.89 -8.19 -13.10
C ALA A 18 -21.69 -7.13 -12.00
N GLY A 19 -22.74 -6.39 -11.70
CA GLY A 19 -22.80 -5.51 -10.54
C GLY A 19 -22.99 -6.31 -9.25
N ILE A 20 -22.67 -5.70 -8.11
CA ILE A 20 -22.90 -6.22 -6.77
C ILE A 20 -23.55 -5.10 -5.98
N VAL A 21 -24.70 -5.39 -5.37
CA VAL A 21 -25.41 -4.40 -4.56
C VAL A 21 -24.56 -3.98 -3.36
N GLY A 22 -24.52 -2.67 -3.09
CA GLY A 22 -23.67 -2.12 -2.04
C GLY A 22 -23.96 -2.64 -0.63
N SER A 23 -25.20 -3.10 -0.35
CA SER A 23 -25.57 -3.67 0.96
C SER A 23 -24.77 -4.93 1.32
N VAL A 24 -24.20 -5.66 0.35
CA VAL A 24 -23.30 -6.80 0.60
C VAL A 24 -22.06 -6.36 1.38
N PHE A 25 -21.64 -5.11 1.21
CA PHE A 25 -20.45 -4.55 1.85
C PHE A 25 -20.77 -3.73 3.11
N ALA A 26 -22.05 -3.57 3.45
CA ALA A 26 -22.47 -2.80 4.65
C ALA A 26 -21.80 -3.26 5.96
N PRO A 27 -21.59 -4.57 6.21
CA PRO A 27 -20.83 -5.04 7.38
C PRO A 27 -19.37 -4.57 7.42
N HIS A 28 -18.85 -4.11 6.28
CA HIS A 28 -17.47 -3.63 6.11
C HIS A 28 -17.36 -2.09 6.02
N GLY A 29 -18.44 -1.39 6.37
CA GLY A 29 -18.47 0.07 6.48
C GLY A 29 -18.67 0.81 5.15
N THR A 30 -19.08 0.14 4.07
CA THR A 30 -19.43 0.78 2.80
C THR A 30 -20.71 0.21 2.21
N THR A 31 -21.46 1.04 1.48
CA THR A 31 -22.64 0.63 0.73
C THR A 31 -22.52 0.97 -0.75
N VAL A 32 -21.29 1.17 -1.23
CA VAL A 32 -21.03 1.50 -2.62
C VAL A 32 -21.27 0.28 -3.50
N GLU A 33 -22.08 0.44 -4.54
CA GLU A 33 -22.24 -0.58 -5.57
C GLU A 33 -20.91 -0.78 -6.29
N THR A 34 -20.54 -2.03 -6.47
CA THR A 34 -19.30 -2.42 -7.14
C THR A 34 -19.60 -3.29 -8.35
N ARG A 35 -18.59 -3.55 -9.19
CA ARG A 35 -18.71 -4.42 -10.36
C ARG A 35 -17.56 -5.40 -10.41
N LEU A 36 -17.87 -6.68 -10.52
CA LEU A 36 -16.89 -7.72 -10.79
C LEU A 36 -16.82 -7.94 -12.33
N THR A 37 -15.61 -7.86 -12.86
CA THR A 37 -15.34 -8.17 -14.27
C THR A 37 -14.23 -9.21 -14.34
N VAL A 38 -14.48 -10.31 -15.03
CA VAL A 38 -13.51 -11.39 -15.27
C VAL A 38 -12.98 -11.25 -16.69
N ILE A 39 -11.68 -11.36 -16.83
CA ILE A 39 -10.95 -11.09 -18.07
C ILE A 39 -10.00 -12.25 -18.34
N ASP A 40 -10.07 -12.82 -19.55
CA ASP A 40 -9.10 -13.79 -20.04
C ASP A 40 -7.96 -13.07 -20.77
N LYS A 41 -6.74 -13.58 -20.64
CA LYS A 41 -5.54 -13.11 -21.37
C LYS A 41 -5.50 -13.64 -22.81
N VAL A 42 -6.61 -13.52 -23.52
CA VAL A 42 -6.74 -13.90 -24.93
C VAL A 42 -7.44 -12.74 -25.60
N PRO A 43 -6.97 -12.25 -26.77
CA PRO A 43 -7.67 -11.20 -27.50
C PRO A 43 -9.14 -11.58 -27.76
N ALA A 44 -10.03 -10.61 -27.75
CA ALA A 44 -11.41 -10.81 -28.14
C ALA A 44 -11.51 -10.94 -29.66
N ASP A 45 -12.43 -11.76 -30.14
CA ASP A 45 -12.69 -11.90 -31.59
C ASP A 45 -13.23 -10.60 -32.21
N ASP A 46 -13.99 -9.84 -31.40
CA ASP A 46 -14.44 -8.48 -31.70
C ASP A 46 -14.29 -7.62 -30.44
N ALA A 47 -13.38 -6.67 -30.49
CA ALA A 47 -13.08 -5.78 -29.34
C ALA A 47 -14.26 -4.88 -28.93
N ALA A 48 -15.24 -4.68 -29.81
CA ALA A 48 -16.42 -3.88 -29.50
C ALA A 48 -17.56 -4.67 -28.83
N GLN A 49 -17.47 -6.01 -28.83
CA GLN A 49 -18.45 -6.90 -28.23
C GLN A 49 -18.10 -7.26 -26.78
N PHE A 50 -19.09 -7.19 -25.92
CA PHE A 50 -19.00 -7.56 -24.52
C PHE A 50 -20.07 -8.59 -24.18
N PRO A 51 -19.79 -9.52 -23.25
CA PRO A 51 -20.82 -10.46 -22.78
C PRO A 51 -21.98 -9.69 -22.14
N ALA A 52 -23.20 -10.20 -22.29
CA ALA A 52 -24.36 -9.65 -21.64
C ALA A 52 -24.17 -9.71 -20.11
N SER A 53 -24.39 -8.59 -19.42
CA SER A 53 -24.35 -8.58 -17.97
C SER A 53 -25.63 -9.23 -17.41
N PRO A 54 -25.53 -10.17 -16.46
CA PRO A 54 -26.72 -10.72 -15.80
C PRO A 54 -27.43 -9.72 -14.88
N GLY A 55 -26.84 -8.55 -14.65
CA GLY A 55 -27.41 -7.50 -13.84
C GLY A 55 -26.60 -7.16 -12.57
N ILE A 56 -27.31 -6.78 -11.51
CA ILE A 56 -26.73 -6.48 -10.19
C ILE A 56 -27.12 -7.63 -9.24
N ALA A 57 -26.12 -8.35 -8.73
CA ALA A 57 -26.32 -9.43 -7.78
C ALA A 57 -26.78 -8.88 -6.42
N PRO A 58 -27.89 -9.36 -5.87
CA PRO A 58 -28.39 -8.92 -4.56
C PRO A 58 -27.56 -9.49 -3.40
N ASP A 59 -26.84 -10.57 -3.64
CA ASP A 59 -26.00 -11.28 -2.68
C ASP A 59 -24.84 -12.01 -3.37
N LEU A 60 -23.90 -12.48 -2.56
CA LEU A 60 -22.72 -13.19 -3.04
C LEU A 60 -23.07 -14.56 -3.67
N ALA A 61 -24.03 -15.29 -3.11
CA ALA A 61 -24.41 -16.60 -3.61
C ALA A 61 -24.96 -16.52 -5.04
N THR A 62 -25.74 -15.49 -5.32
CA THR A 62 -26.25 -15.21 -6.69
C THR A 62 -25.10 -14.85 -7.63
N LEU A 63 -24.14 -14.02 -7.20
CA LEU A 63 -22.97 -13.69 -8.00
C LEU A 63 -22.14 -14.91 -8.36
N LEU A 64 -21.85 -15.77 -7.36
CA LEU A 64 -21.07 -17.01 -7.56
C LEU A 64 -21.76 -17.98 -8.50
N ARG A 65 -23.08 -18.10 -8.42
CA ARG A 65 -23.86 -18.91 -9.36
C ARG A 65 -23.75 -18.37 -10.77
N TRP A 66 -23.93 -17.07 -10.99
CA TRP A 66 -23.76 -16.45 -12.30
C TRP A 66 -22.35 -16.64 -12.87
N LEU A 67 -21.33 -16.56 -12.00
CA LEU A 67 -19.95 -16.85 -12.38
C LEU A 67 -19.79 -18.30 -12.83
N ALA A 68 -20.30 -19.27 -12.05
CA ALA A 68 -20.21 -20.69 -12.37
C ALA A 68 -20.89 -21.02 -13.70
N ASP A 69 -22.03 -20.37 -13.99
CA ASP A 69 -22.81 -20.60 -15.21
C ASP A 69 -22.20 -19.93 -16.46
N SER A 70 -21.43 -18.85 -16.26
CA SER A 70 -20.95 -17.99 -17.36
C SER A 70 -19.48 -18.20 -17.71
N LEU A 71 -18.65 -18.70 -16.77
CA LEU A 71 -17.23 -18.88 -17.05
C LEU A 71 -16.97 -20.16 -17.84
N PRO A 72 -16.16 -20.08 -18.92
CA PRO A 72 -15.75 -21.28 -19.64
C PRO A 72 -14.94 -22.20 -18.73
N PRO A 73 -15.01 -23.55 -18.91
CA PRO A 73 -14.22 -24.48 -18.13
C PRO A 73 -12.72 -24.17 -18.30
N ARG A 74 -12.02 -24.00 -17.20
CA ARG A 74 -10.58 -23.76 -17.21
C ARG A 74 -9.84 -25.04 -17.55
N GLN A 75 -8.78 -24.93 -18.33
CA GLN A 75 -7.86 -26.03 -18.52
C GLN A 75 -7.20 -26.37 -17.18
N PRO A 76 -7.11 -27.67 -16.82
CA PRO A 76 -6.43 -28.08 -15.59
C PRO A 76 -4.96 -27.65 -15.66
N ILE A 77 -4.50 -26.93 -14.63
CA ILE A 77 -3.08 -26.62 -14.46
C ILE A 77 -2.36 -27.96 -14.26
N ALA A 78 -1.39 -28.29 -15.12
CA ALA A 78 -0.61 -29.51 -15.01
C ALA A 78 -0.03 -29.60 -13.58
N ALA A 79 -0.30 -30.72 -12.89
CA ALA A 79 -0.01 -30.95 -11.47
C ALA A 79 1.50 -30.94 -11.09
N SER A 80 2.38 -30.61 -12.03
CA SER A 80 3.84 -30.61 -11.86
C SER A 80 4.39 -29.42 -11.06
N ALA A 81 3.57 -28.44 -10.67
CA ALA A 81 4.03 -27.23 -10.00
C ALA A 81 3.58 -27.09 -8.53
N LEU A 82 2.85 -28.05 -7.98
CA LEU A 82 2.38 -27.97 -6.59
C LEU A 82 2.93 -29.12 -5.78
N GLN A 83 4.02 -28.89 -5.06
CA GLN A 83 4.40 -29.76 -3.95
C GLN A 83 3.52 -29.42 -2.74
N PRO A 84 2.87 -30.40 -2.11
CA PRO A 84 2.03 -30.15 -0.94
C PRO A 84 2.90 -29.89 0.30
N LEU A 85 2.82 -28.70 0.85
CA LEU A 85 3.32 -28.40 2.19
C LEU A 85 2.19 -28.67 3.20
N VAL A 86 2.35 -29.71 3.99
CA VAL A 86 1.42 -30.07 5.08
C VAL A 86 2.00 -29.61 6.41
N ALA A 87 1.31 -28.73 7.10
CA ALA A 87 1.57 -28.46 8.51
C ALA A 87 0.31 -28.01 9.26
N ALA A 88 0.13 -28.57 10.43
CA ALA A 88 -1.04 -28.40 11.28
C ALA A 88 -1.03 -27.07 12.04
N ARG A 89 -2.20 -26.46 12.15
CA ARG A 89 -2.43 -25.20 12.85
C ARG A 89 -3.22 -25.43 14.14
N ASN A 90 -2.68 -24.98 15.26
CA ASN A 90 -3.43 -24.81 16.51
C ASN A 90 -3.58 -23.30 16.78
N SER A 91 -4.77 -22.77 16.56
CA SER A 91 -5.09 -21.40 16.97
C SER A 91 -6.10 -21.41 18.12
N LYS A 92 -5.66 -21.01 19.33
CA LYS A 92 -6.58 -20.61 20.40
C LYS A 92 -6.95 -19.14 20.21
N ALA A 93 -8.24 -18.88 20.03
CA ALA A 93 -8.78 -17.52 20.00
C ALA A 93 -8.60 -16.84 21.36
N ILE A 94 -7.87 -15.76 21.41
CA ILE A 94 -7.73 -14.90 22.60
C ILE A 94 -8.78 -13.79 22.48
N LYS A 95 -9.73 -13.77 23.40
CA LYS A 95 -10.66 -12.64 23.60
C LYS A 95 -9.88 -11.53 24.33
N ALA A 96 -9.54 -10.47 23.64
CA ALA A 96 -9.01 -9.26 24.25
C ALA A 96 -10.09 -8.18 24.31
N SER A 97 -10.40 -7.68 25.51
CA SER A 97 -11.18 -6.46 25.73
C SER A 97 -10.25 -5.25 25.56
N PRO A 98 -10.66 -4.18 24.89
CA PRO A 98 -9.81 -3.01 24.73
C PRO A 98 -9.59 -2.31 26.07
N LYS A 99 -8.33 -2.27 26.52
CA LYS A 99 -7.93 -1.38 27.61
C LYS A 99 -7.87 0.06 27.12
N PRO A 100 -8.29 1.05 27.92
CA PRO A 100 -8.12 2.45 27.56
C PRO A 100 -6.62 2.78 27.46
N ARG A 101 -6.19 3.26 26.30
CA ARG A 101 -4.81 3.68 26.05
C ARG A 101 -4.50 4.92 26.89
N GLN A 102 -3.54 4.82 27.81
CA GLN A 102 -2.91 5.99 28.41
C GLN A 102 -2.19 6.79 27.32
N ALA A 103 -2.29 8.13 27.40
CA ALA A 103 -1.52 9.00 26.53
C ALA A 103 -0.02 8.72 26.74
N ALA A 104 0.64 8.28 25.67
CA ALA A 104 2.07 7.98 25.72
C ALA A 104 2.89 9.25 26.03
N ALA A 105 3.87 9.12 26.90
CA ALA A 105 4.85 10.17 27.10
C ALA A 105 5.65 10.40 25.80
N PRO A 106 6.05 11.65 25.47
CA PRO A 106 6.83 11.91 24.27
C PRO A 106 8.13 11.11 24.28
N ILE A 107 8.35 10.31 23.26
CA ILE A 107 9.63 9.61 23.07
C ILE A 107 10.54 10.57 22.31
N ALA A 108 11.55 11.11 22.98
CA ALA A 108 12.61 11.85 22.30
C ALA A 108 13.41 10.86 21.43
N ALA A 109 13.05 10.72 20.16
CA ALA A 109 13.72 9.82 19.23
C ALA A 109 15.06 10.40 18.82
N THR A 110 16.08 10.18 19.61
CA THR A 110 17.48 10.49 19.26
C THR A 110 18.23 9.30 18.68
N SER A 111 17.75 8.07 18.91
CA SER A 111 18.35 6.86 18.33
C SER A 111 17.29 5.80 18.07
N GLY A 112 17.35 5.16 16.90
CA GLY A 112 16.59 3.96 16.58
C GLY A 112 17.43 2.73 16.83
N VAL A 113 16.77 1.64 17.22
CA VAL A 113 17.36 0.29 17.25
C VAL A 113 16.73 -0.54 16.16
N PRO A 114 17.45 -1.49 15.54
CA PRO A 114 16.84 -2.43 14.62
C PRO A 114 15.69 -3.17 15.30
N LEU A 115 14.52 -3.16 14.67
CA LEU A 115 13.37 -3.93 15.14
C LEU A 115 13.67 -5.42 15.01
N ASP A 116 13.61 -6.13 16.12
CA ASP A 116 13.78 -7.58 16.11
C ASP A 116 12.44 -8.30 15.87
N TYR A 117 12.46 -9.34 15.04
CA TYR A 117 11.33 -10.22 14.78
C TYR A 117 11.81 -11.57 14.28
N ASP A 118 11.02 -12.61 14.54
CA ASP A 118 11.25 -13.94 14.01
C ASP A 118 10.56 -14.09 12.66
N VAL A 119 11.25 -14.74 11.70
CA VAL A 119 10.63 -15.18 10.46
C VAL A 119 10.03 -16.56 10.70
N ILE A 120 8.76 -16.72 10.39
CA ILE A 120 8.01 -17.96 10.55
C ILE A 120 7.62 -18.54 9.18
N ASP A 121 7.50 -19.86 9.12
CA ASP A 121 7.03 -20.53 7.92
C ASP A 121 5.52 -20.32 7.76
N TRP A 122 5.13 -19.84 6.59
CA TRP A 122 3.74 -19.75 6.22
C TRP A 122 3.16 -21.16 6.02
N CYS A 123 2.00 -21.39 6.59
CA CYS A 123 1.25 -22.61 6.42
C CYS A 123 -0.11 -22.29 5.81
N ALA A 124 -0.41 -22.86 4.66
CA ALA A 124 -1.75 -22.77 4.10
C ALA A 124 -2.77 -23.38 5.07
N SER A 125 -3.94 -22.78 5.17
CA SER A 125 -5.05 -23.36 5.93
C SER A 125 -5.39 -24.73 5.34
N THR A 126 -5.20 -25.80 6.12
CA THR A 126 -5.36 -27.20 5.68
C THR A 126 -6.81 -27.68 5.65
N ASP A 127 -7.74 -26.87 6.10
CA ASP A 127 -9.13 -27.32 6.27
C ASP A 127 -9.88 -27.58 4.96
N GLY A 128 -9.23 -27.46 3.79
CA GLY A 128 -9.78 -27.87 2.48
C GLY A 128 -11.16 -27.28 2.16
N LYS A 129 -11.78 -26.63 3.10
CA LYS A 129 -13.02 -25.89 2.94
C LYS A 129 -12.68 -24.56 2.34
N LEU A 130 -12.97 -24.38 1.06
CA LEU A 130 -13.17 -23.06 0.49
C LEU A 130 -14.01 -22.28 1.49
N SER A 131 -13.40 -21.28 2.13
CA SER A 131 -14.13 -20.38 3.02
C SER A 131 -15.28 -19.80 2.22
N ASN A 132 -16.52 -20.07 2.63
CA ASN A 132 -17.70 -19.43 2.03
C ASN A 132 -17.74 -17.92 2.33
N THR A 133 -16.72 -17.40 3.00
CA THR A 133 -16.58 -15.98 3.36
C THR A 133 -15.55 -15.33 2.44
N LEU A 134 -15.87 -14.13 1.96
CA LEU A 134 -14.94 -13.32 1.17
C LEU A 134 -13.75 -12.83 1.99
N TYR A 135 -13.92 -12.71 3.29
CA TYR A 135 -12.95 -12.16 4.22
C TYR A 135 -12.77 -13.06 5.43
N GLU A 136 -11.56 -13.12 5.91
CA GLU A 136 -11.18 -13.81 7.15
C GLU A 136 -10.37 -12.89 8.07
N PRO A 137 -10.26 -13.18 9.37
CA PRO A 137 -9.44 -12.40 10.28
C PRO A 137 -8.00 -12.35 9.81
N TYR A 138 -7.42 -11.14 9.81
CA TYR A 138 -6.01 -10.95 9.52
C TYR A 138 -5.15 -11.31 10.73
N THR A 139 -4.06 -12.00 10.48
CA THR A 139 -2.97 -12.25 11.43
C THR A 139 -1.65 -12.29 10.66
N LEU A 140 -0.55 -11.88 11.27
CA LEU A 140 0.77 -11.98 10.67
C LEU A 140 1.08 -13.44 10.30
N GLN A 141 1.55 -13.66 9.08
CA GLN A 141 1.69 -15.02 8.53
C GLN A 141 3.14 -15.46 8.29
N SER A 142 4.07 -14.53 8.14
CA SER A 142 5.48 -14.83 7.86
C SER A 142 6.45 -14.29 8.90
N ILE A 143 5.96 -13.47 9.84
CA ILE A 143 6.78 -12.90 10.91
C ILE A 143 6.05 -12.94 12.26
N ARG A 144 6.84 -12.88 13.33
CA ARG A 144 6.38 -12.66 14.70
C ARG A 144 7.23 -11.59 15.34
N ILE A 145 6.60 -10.54 15.86
CA ILE A 145 7.26 -9.42 16.50
C ILE A 145 7.03 -9.54 18.01
N ALA A 146 8.08 -9.81 18.77
CA ALA A 146 7.98 -9.97 20.21
C ALA A 146 7.53 -8.66 20.89
N GLY A 147 6.52 -8.75 21.76
CA GLY A 147 5.99 -7.59 22.50
C GLY A 147 5.11 -6.65 21.68
N ALA A 148 4.90 -6.90 20.39
CA ALA A 148 3.97 -6.09 19.60
C ALA A 148 2.52 -6.39 19.98
N GLU A 149 1.74 -5.33 20.19
CA GLU A 149 0.30 -5.45 20.49
C GLU A 149 -0.51 -5.67 19.20
N PRO A 150 -1.55 -6.50 19.23
CA PRO A 150 -2.46 -6.65 18.11
C PRO A 150 -3.14 -5.30 17.75
N HIS A 151 -3.57 -5.18 16.50
CA HIS A 151 -4.31 -3.98 16.08
C HIS A 151 -5.60 -3.81 16.93
N PRO A 152 -5.92 -2.59 17.44
CA PRO A 152 -7.05 -2.37 18.36
C PRO A 152 -8.42 -2.66 17.75
N THR A 153 -8.55 -2.60 16.43
CA THR A 153 -9.73 -3.03 15.69
C THR A 153 -9.43 -4.35 14.97
N ARG A 154 -10.44 -5.21 14.85
CA ARG A 154 -10.30 -6.46 14.12
C ARG A 154 -10.01 -6.17 12.65
N LEU A 155 -8.82 -6.50 12.20
CA LEU A 155 -8.46 -6.45 10.79
C LEU A 155 -8.94 -7.71 10.07
N VAL A 156 -9.25 -7.57 8.79
CA VAL A 156 -9.66 -8.68 7.92
C VAL A 156 -8.86 -8.63 6.62
N GLN A 157 -8.65 -9.79 6.02
CA GLN A 157 -8.04 -9.95 4.71
C GLN A 157 -8.99 -10.72 3.79
N SER A 158 -8.83 -10.57 2.49
CA SER A 158 -9.58 -11.42 1.57
C SER A 158 -9.09 -12.87 1.66
N ALA A 159 -10.00 -13.83 1.58
CA ALA A 159 -9.66 -15.25 1.58
C ALA A 159 -8.70 -15.62 0.43
N ALA A 160 -8.77 -14.90 -0.70
CA ALA A 160 -7.85 -15.08 -1.82
C ALA A 160 -6.42 -14.65 -1.47
N MET A 161 -6.25 -13.54 -0.76
CA MET A 161 -4.91 -13.07 -0.33
C MET A 161 -4.33 -13.97 0.75
N SER A 162 -5.13 -14.46 1.67
CA SER A 162 -4.67 -15.36 2.74
C SER A 162 -4.17 -16.72 2.23
N SER A 163 -4.57 -17.10 1.02
CA SER A 163 -4.11 -18.34 0.39
C SER A 163 -2.75 -18.21 -0.31
N VAL A 164 -2.17 -17.02 -0.36
CA VAL A 164 -0.87 -16.74 -0.97
C VAL A 164 0.17 -16.57 0.13
N ALA A 165 1.28 -17.32 0.01
CA ALA A 165 2.40 -17.18 0.93
C ALA A 165 2.98 -15.76 0.85
N PRO A 166 3.03 -15.00 1.95
CA PRO A 166 3.71 -13.72 1.96
C PRO A 166 5.23 -13.93 1.81
N PRO A 167 5.97 -12.97 1.25
CA PRO A 167 7.43 -13.06 1.20
C PRO A 167 8.01 -13.07 2.62
N LYS A 168 9.18 -13.70 2.78
CA LYS A 168 9.93 -13.66 4.03
C LYS A 168 10.82 -12.43 4.03
N PRO A 169 10.58 -11.43 4.89
CA PRO A 169 11.37 -10.23 4.90
C PRO A 169 12.71 -10.44 5.61
N SER A 170 13.72 -9.67 5.20
CA SER A 170 15.03 -9.59 5.83
C SER A 170 15.29 -8.21 6.46
N TYR A 171 14.56 -7.21 6.03
CA TYR A 171 14.74 -5.82 6.43
C TYR A 171 14.40 -5.58 7.91
N ARG A 172 15.29 -4.89 8.63
CA ARG A 172 15.12 -4.51 10.02
C ARG A 172 14.93 -2.98 10.11
N PRO A 173 13.69 -2.49 10.30
CA PRO A 173 13.46 -1.05 10.51
C PRO A 173 14.18 -0.55 11.76
N HIS A 174 14.68 0.67 11.70
CA HIS A 174 15.20 1.35 12.88
C HIS A 174 14.09 2.16 13.53
N LEU A 175 13.64 1.72 14.70
CA LEU A 175 12.55 2.34 15.42
C LEU A 175 12.94 2.55 16.90
N PRO A 176 12.38 3.55 17.61
CA PRO A 176 12.56 3.67 19.04
C PRO A 176 12.01 2.44 19.77
N ALA A 177 12.79 1.84 20.69
CA ALA A 177 12.35 0.66 21.44
C ALA A 177 11.00 0.89 22.13
N GLY A 178 10.78 2.05 22.74
CA GLY A 178 9.51 2.41 23.38
C GLY A 178 8.30 2.44 22.44
N LEU A 179 8.49 2.46 21.12
CA LEU A 179 7.39 2.43 20.16
C LEU A 179 6.64 1.09 20.19
N VAL A 180 7.37 -0.01 20.29
CA VAL A 180 6.79 -1.36 20.43
C VAL A 180 6.27 -1.55 21.86
N GLU A 181 7.07 -1.24 22.86
CA GLU A 181 6.72 -1.41 24.30
C GLU A 181 5.43 -0.67 24.70
N GLN A 182 5.19 0.51 24.11
CA GLN A 182 4.00 1.32 24.37
C GLN A 182 2.84 1.03 23.39
N GLY A 183 3.03 0.09 22.46
CA GLY A 183 2.03 -0.27 21.45
C GLY A 183 1.60 0.92 20.57
N LEU A 184 2.55 1.83 20.24
CA LEU A 184 2.25 2.99 19.39
C LEU A 184 1.99 2.60 17.94
N LEU A 185 2.61 1.50 17.48
CA LEU A 185 2.26 0.76 16.28
C LEU A 185 1.84 -0.65 16.68
N SER A 186 0.77 -1.15 16.07
CA SER A 186 0.35 -2.53 16.23
C SER A 186 1.26 -3.47 15.44
N ASP A 187 1.15 -4.76 15.68
CA ASP A 187 1.85 -5.82 14.95
C ASP A 187 1.67 -5.69 13.43
N ALA A 188 0.43 -5.55 12.94
CA ALA A 188 0.14 -5.37 11.51
C ALA A 188 0.71 -4.05 10.93
N GLN A 189 0.74 -2.97 11.73
CA GLN A 189 1.34 -1.71 11.31
C GLN A 189 2.86 -1.79 11.25
N LEU A 190 3.49 -2.49 12.19
CA LEU A 190 4.93 -2.79 12.15
C LEU A 190 5.31 -3.67 10.97
N GLU A 191 4.49 -4.67 10.66
CA GLU A 191 4.66 -5.50 9.46
C GLU A 191 4.71 -4.67 8.19
N SER A 192 3.82 -3.68 8.04
CA SER A 192 3.83 -2.78 6.90
C SER A 192 5.13 -1.96 6.81
N VAL A 193 5.69 -1.51 7.94
CA VAL A 193 6.98 -0.81 7.98
C VAL A 193 8.13 -1.73 7.53
N ILE A 194 8.10 -3.01 7.94
CA ILE A 194 9.09 -4.02 7.55
C ILE A 194 9.03 -4.24 6.03
N TYR A 195 7.86 -4.54 5.48
CA TYR A 195 7.73 -4.81 4.04
C TYR A 195 7.96 -3.58 3.17
N ALA A 196 7.58 -2.40 3.63
CA ALA A 196 7.91 -1.16 2.92
C ALA A 196 9.43 -0.95 2.87
N GLY A 197 10.12 -1.20 3.96
CA GLY A 197 11.58 -1.13 4.01
C GLY A 197 12.26 -2.16 3.13
N GLU A 198 11.76 -3.40 3.09
CA GLU A 198 12.23 -4.46 2.18
C GLU A 198 12.08 -4.03 0.71
N ALA A 199 10.91 -3.51 0.34
CA ALA A 199 10.67 -3.03 -1.02
C ALA A 199 11.61 -1.86 -1.37
N HIS A 200 11.74 -0.88 -0.47
CA HIS A 200 12.56 0.29 -0.69
C HIS A 200 14.08 0.00 -0.68
N ALA A 201 14.50 -1.12 -0.15
CA ALA A 201 15.91 -1.55 -0.20
C ALA A 201 16.29 -2.14 -1.55
N ASP A 202 15.33 -2.45 -2.42
CA ASP A 202 15.54 -3.13 -3.70
C ASP A 202 15.18 -2.22 -4.88
N HIS A 203 15.58 -2.63 -6.07
CA HIS A 203 15.36 -1.92 -7.34
C HIS A 203 14.54 -2.78 -8.30
N LEU A 204 13.87 -2.13 -9.23
CA LEU A 204 13.29 -2.80 -10.39
C LEU A 204 14.39 -3.44 -11.22
N ALA A 205 14.08 -4.57 -11.84
CA ALA A 205 15.02 -5.26 -12.72
C ALA A 205 15.37 -4.39 -13.93
N GLY A 206 16.66 -4.43 -14.32
CA GLY A 206 17.19 -3.71 -15.47
C GLY A 206 17.51 -2.25 -15.21
N SER A 207 18.03 -1.62 -16.26
CA SER A 207 18.36 -0.20 -16.33
C SER A 207 17.42 0.50 -17.30
N TRP A 208 17.15 1.77 -17.08
CA TRP A 208 16.09 2.50 -17.77
C TRP A 208 16.61 3.86 -18.24
N SER A 209 16.25 4.25 -19.45
CA SER A 209 16.42 5.62 -19.93
C SER A 209 15.12 6.39 -19.78
N VAL A 210 15.23 7.65 -19.45
CA VAL A 210 14.10 8.57 -19.30
C VAL A 210 14.34 9.77 -20.21
N ASP A 211 13.35 10.15 -21.00
CA ASP A 211 13.45 11.32 -21.86
C ASP A 211 13.50 12.63 -21.07
N ALA A 212 13.85 13.72 -21.72
CA ALA A 212 13.98 15.03 -21.08
C ALA A 212 12.65 15.56 -20.49
N THR A 213 11.51 15.06 -20.95
CA THR A 213 10.18 15.44 -20.46
C THR A 213 9.70 14.53 -19.32
N TRP A 214 10.37 13.42 -19.07
CA TRP A 214 10.00 12.35 -18.12
C TRP A 214 8.72 11.61 -18.50
N ASP A 215 8.24 11.75 -19.74
CA ASP A 215 7.02 11.11 -20.22
C ASP A 215 7.26 9.72 -20.76
N LYS A 216 8.48 9.44 -21.21
CA LYS A 216 8.85 8.14 -21.76
C LYS A 216 9.94 7.49 -20.93
N VAL A 217 9.69 6.25 -20.54
CA VAL A 217 10.63 5.38 -19.85
C VAL A 217 10.82 4.13 -20.69
N GLU A 218 12.02 3.87 -21.12
CA GLU A 218 12.38 2.73 -21.98
C GLU A 218 13.51 1.92 -21.35
N ALA A 219 13.54 0.60 -21.60
CA ALA A 219 14.65 -0.22 -21.16
C ALA A 219 15.94 0.24 -21.83
N ALA A 220 16.99 0.39 -21.04
CA ALA A 220 18.31 0.78 -21.51
C ALA A 220 19.33 -0.34 -21.26
N PRO A 221 20.39 -0.46 -22.09
CA PRO A 221 21.53 -1.29 -21.78
C PRO A 221 22.22 -0.85 -20.48
N ASP A 222 22.78 -1.79 -19.72
CA ASP A 222 23.42 -1.51 -18.44
C ASP A 222 24.68 -0.63 -18.54
N ASP A 223 25.28 -0.56 -19.71
CA ASP A 223 26.44 0.27 -20.06
C ASP A 223 26.07 1.69 -20.56
N CYS A 224 24.80 2.05 -20.53
CA CYS A 224 24.35 3.39 -20.91
C CYS A 224 24.63 4.39 -19.78
N ASP A 225 25.45 5.40 -20.04
CA ASP A 225 25.86 6.41 -19.04
C ASP A 225 24.70 7.20 -18.45
N THR A 226 23.56 7.29 -19.17
CA THR A 226 22.35 8.00 -18.72
C THR A 226 21.30 7.07 -18.12
N ALA A 227 21.61 5.77 -18.02
CA ALA A 227 20.68 4.80 -17.48
C ALA A 227 20.47 5.01 -15.97
N VAL A 228 19.22 4.89 -15.54
CA VAL A 228 18.81 4.97 -14.14
C VAL A 228 18.23 3.63 -13.69
N ARG A 229 18.43 3.31 -12.44
CA ARG A 229 17.80 2.17 -11.78
C ARG A 229 16.69 2.70 -10.86
N PHE A 230 15.47 2.27 -11.12
CA PHE A 230 14.33 2.67 -10.30
C PHE A 230 14.25 1.80 -9.05
N ARG A 231 14.15 2.45 -7.90
CA ARG A 231 13.85 1.79 -6.63
C ARG A 231 12.42 1.26 -6.64
N LYS A 232 12.17 0.11 -6.02
CA LYS A 232 10.81 -0.39 -5.81
C LYS A 232 10.04 0.53 -4.88
N GLY A 233 8.77 0.76 -5.20
CA GLY A 233 7.83 1.43 -4.32
C GLY A 233 7.06 0.43 -3.45
N TRP A 234 6.36 0.94 -2.44
CA TRP A 234 5.44 0.19 -1.60
C TRP A 234 4.02 0.72 -1.75
N PHE A 235 3.08 -0.18 -2.03
CA PHE A 235 1.66 0.16 -2.13
C PHE A 235 0.93 -0.31 -0.86
N LEU A 236 0.38 0.65 -0.11
CA LEU A 236 -0.38 0.41 1.11
C LEU A 236 -1.87 0.47 0.79
N GLY A 237 -2.47 -0.68 0.47
CA GLY A 237 -3.86 -0.83 0.02
C GLY A 237 -4.86 -1.16 1.14
N ASP A 238 -4.51 -0.96 2.39
CA ASP A 238 -5.36 -1.27 3.53
C ASP A 238 -6.68 -0.50 3.51
N GLY A 239 -7.73 -1.14 4.00
CA GLY A 239 -9.04 -0.54 4.17
C GLY A 239 -9.06 0.60 5.19
N THR A 240 -10.20 1.27 5.26
CA THR A 240 -10.44 2.32 6.25
C THR A 240 -10.35 1.74 7.67
N GLY A 241 -9.67 2.44 8.57
CA GLY A 241 -9.53 2.04 9.98
C GLY A 241 -8.26 1.26 10.31
N ALA A 242 -7.48 0.77 9.33
CA ALA A 242 -6.19 0.11 9.56
C ALA A 242 -5.08 1.07 10.05
N GLY A 243 -5.35 2.38 10.05
CA GLY A 243 -4.38 3.39 10.48
C GLY A 243 -3.25 3.61 9.49
N LYS A 244 -3.57 3.69 8.19
CA LYS A 244 -2.59 3.92 7.11
C LYS A 244 -1.66 5.11 7.38
N GLY A 245 -2.20 6.26 7.82
CA GLY A 245 -1.39 7.43 8.14
C GLY A 245 -0.32 7.14 9.20
N ARG A 246 -0.65 6.31 10.19
CA ARG A 246 0.30 5.88 11.22
C ARG A 246 1.36 4.92 10.68
N GLN A 247 0.99 4.02 9.77
CA GLN A 247 1.94 3.14 9.06
C GLN A 247 2.91 3.97 8.22
N VAL A 248 2.40 4.94 7.47
CA VAL A 248 3.22 5.90 6.70
C VAL A 248 4.16 6.67 7.61
N ALA A 249 3.67 7.19 8.74
CA ALA A 249 4.51 7.86 9.72
C ALA A 249 5.63 6.93 10.26
N GLY A 250 5.34 5.65 10.46
CA GLY A 250 6.32 4.63 10.85
C GLY A 250 7.40 4.41 9.79
N ILE A 251 7.02 4.34 8.52
CA ILE A 251 7.95 4.23 7.37
C ILE A 251 8.86 5.46 7.29
N VAL A 252 8.29 6.65 7.43
CA VAL A 252 9.07 7.91 7.44
C VAL A 252 10.01 7.95 8.64
N LEU A 253 9.56 7.50 9.82
CA LEU A 253 10.37 7.48 11.03
C LEU A 253 11.57 6.54 10.92
N ASP A 254 11.40 5.34 10.36
CA ASP A 254 12.51 4.44 10.07
C ASP A 254 13.58 5.12 9.20
N ASN A 255 13.15 5.74 8.11
CA ASN A 255 14.05 6.48 7.22
C ASN A 255 14.72 7.67 7.92
N TRP A 256 13.97 8.40 8.75
CA TRP A 256 14.49 9.51 9.55
C TRP A 256 15.62 9.09 10.48
N LEU A 257 15.44 7.98 11.18
CA LEU A 257 16.43 7.43 12.12
C LEU A 257 17.65 6.84 11.40
N LYS A 258 17.52 6.50 10.12
CA LYS A 258 18.63 6.13 9.23
C LYS A 258 19.31 7.33 8.56
N GLY A 259 18.98 8.55 8.97
CA GLY A 259 19.60 9.77 8.46
C GLY A 259 18.89 10.41 7.26
N ARG A 260 17.85 9.79 6.70
CA ARG A 260 17.05 10.32 5.58
C ARG A 260 16.00 11.30 6.07
N ARG A 261 16.43 12.49 6.47
CA ARG A 261 15.63 13.46 7.23
C ARG A 261 14.83 14.44 6.37
N ARG A 262 14.63 14.14 5.09
CA ARG A 262 13.72 14.84 4.20
C ARG A 262 12.70 13.86 3.65
N ALA A 263 11.41 14.23 3.72
CA ALA A 263 10.33 13.46 3.14
C ALA A 263 9.29 14.40 2.53
N VAL A 264 8.54 13.92 1.55
CA VAL A 264 7.41 14.65 0.95
C VAL A 264 6.14 13.83 1.17
N TRP A 265 5.09 14.47 1.68
CA TRP A 265 3.77 13.87 1.85
C TRP A 265 2.78 14.60 0.98
N ILE A 266 2.32 13.94 -0.08
CA ILE A 266 1.38 14.46 -1.06
C ILE A 266 0.02 13.84 -0.80
N SER A 267 -1.02 14.68 -0.63
CA SER A 267 -2.37 14.20 -0.38
C SER A 267 -3.39 14.96 -1.24
N LYS A 268 -4.66 14.57 -1.17
CA LYS A 268 -5.71 15.20 -1.97
C LYS A 268 -6.19 16.54 -1.42
N SER A 269 -5.99 16.81 -0.14
CA SER A 269 -6.52 17.99 0.54
C SER A 269 -5.61 18.50 1.64
N ASP A 270 -5.52 19.84 1.75
CA ASP A 270 -4.79 20.49 2.85
C ASP A 270 -5.37 20.19 4.24
N LYS A 271 -6.64 19.79 4.33
CA LYS A 271 -7.27 19.38 5.58
C LYS A 271 -6.61 18.13 6.19
N LEU A 272 -5.99 17.30 5.37
CA LEU A 272 -5.28 16.09 5.81
C LEU A 272 -3.90 16.39 6.42
N LEU A 273 -3.45 17.65 6.42
CA LEU A 273 -2.23 18.06 7.13
C LEU A 273 -2.33 17.77 8.64
N GLU A 274 -3.47 18.09 9.25
CA GLU A 274 -3.67 17.85 10.68
C GLU A 274 -3.67 16.36 11.01
N ASP A 275 -4.18 15.52 10.11
CA ASP A 275 -4.13 14.07 10.24
C ASP A 275 -2.69 13.55 10.16
N ALA A 276 -1.89 14.01 9.19
CA ALA A 276 -0.49 13.66 9.06
C ALA A 276 0.32 14.10 10.30
N GLN A 277 0.08 15.31 10.81
CA GLN A 277 0.70 15.82 12.04
C GLN A 277 0.31 15.00 13.27
N ARG A 278 -0.96 14.61 13.37
CA ARG A 278 -1.47 13.76 14.46
C ARG A 278 -0.83 12.37 14.42
N ASP A 279 -0.73 11.76 13.25
CA ASP A 279 -0.15 10.43 13.10
C ASP A 279 1.36 10.44 13.39
N TRP A 280 2.07 11.47 12.95
CA TRP A 280 3.47 11.68 13.27
C TRP A 280 3.68 11.88 14.79
N LYS A 281 2.86 12.75 15.42
CA LYS A 281 2.88 12.98 16.86
C LYS A 281 2.55 11.71 17.67
N ALA A 282 1.66 10.87 17.15
CA ALA A 282 1.27 9.63 17.83
C ALA A 282 2.42 8.62 17.96
N LEU A 283 3.49 8.78 17.18
CA LEU A 283 4.76 8.05 17.34
C LEU A 283 5.76 8.77 18.25
N GLY A 284 5.32 9.75 19.04
CA GLY A 284 6.16 10.52 19.94
C GLY A 284 7.03 11.58 19.26
N GLN A 285 6.73 11.94 18.00
CA GLN A 285 7.53 12.88 17.24
C GLN A 285 6.95 14.30 17.28
N GLU A 286 7.81 15.30 17.01
CA GLU A 286 7.42 16.71 16.99
C GLU A 286 6.53 17.03 15.77
N PRO A 287 5.26 17.42 15.95
CA PRO A 287 4.33 17.63 14.84
C PRO A 287 4.72 18.77 13.90
N LEU A 288 5.48 19.77 14.38
CA LEU A 288 5.95 20.89 13.55
C LEU A 288 6.96 20.47 12.48
N LEU A 289 7.53 19.27 12.55
CA LEU A 289 8.34 18.71 11.47
C LEU A 289 7.53 18.43 10.19
N VAL A 290 6.21 18.26 10.32
CA VAL A 290 5.30 18.17 9.16
C VAL A 290 4.88 19.59 8.76
N THR A 291 5.52 20.13 7.75
CA THR A 291 5.41 21.54 7.35
C THR A 291 4.69 21.65 6.01
N PRO A 292 3.61 22.47 5.88
CA PRO A 292 2.94 22.64 4.61
C PRO A 292 3.79 23.45 3.61
N LEU A 293 3.81 23.00 2.35
CA LEU A 293 4.51 23.71 1.25
C LEU A 293 4.00 25.15 1.08
N ALA A 294 2.74 25.40 1.37
CA ALA A 294 2.14 26.75 1.29
C ALA A 294 2.85 27.79 2.18
N ARG A 295 3.59 27.36 3.21
CA ARG A 295 4.41 28.23 4.05
C ARG A 295 5.55 28.89 3.30
N PHE A 296 5.97 28.31 2.19
CA PHE A 296 7.04 28.83 1.35
C PHE A 296 6.46 29.50 0.11
N ARG A 297 6.92 30.72 -0.17
CA ARG A 297 6.50 31.45 -1.38
C ARG A 297 6.98 30.69 -2.61
N GLN A 298 6.11 30.54 -3.63
CA GLN A 298 6.47 29.91 -4.89
C GLN A 298 7.64 30.67 -5.55
N GLY A 299 8.61 29.93 -6.08
CA GLY A 299 9.82 30.48 -6.71
C GLY A 299 10.91 30.92 -5.74
N THR A 300 10.72 30.70 -4.42
CA THR A 300 11.78 30.92 -3.43
C THR A 300 12.31 29.59 -2.89
N PRO A 301 13.60 29.48 -2.57
CA PRO A 301 14.15 28.27 -1.97
C PRO A 301 13.42 27.87 -0.68
N ILE A 302 13.15 26.59 -0.51
CA ILE A 302 12.63 26.03 0.74
C ILE A 302 13.79 25.97 1.75
N ARG A 303 13.73 26.85 2.74
CA ARG A 303 14.75 26.93 3.82
C ARG A 303 14.36 26.00 4.98
N LEU A 304 14.43 24.71 4.73
CA LEU A 304 14.15 23.65 5.70
C LEU A 304 15.28 22.61 5.57
N GLU A 305 16.12 22.49 6.57
CA GLU A 305 17.23 21.54 6.53
C GLU A 305 16.74 20.09 6.57
N GLN A 306 15.72 19.84 7.39
CA GLN A 306 15.10 18.54 7.60
C GLN A 306 13.61 18.73 7.90
N GLY A 307 12.77 17.76 7.52
CA GLY A 307 11.34 17.80 7.77
C GLY A 307 10.55 16.95 6.79
N ILE A 308 9.25 16.91 7.05
CA ILE A 308 8.25 16.28 6.18
C ILE A 308 7.49 17.42 5.50
N LEU A 309 7.69 17.60 4.21
CA LEU A 309 7.03 18.64 3.43
C LEU A 309 5.66 18.13 2.99
N PHE A 310 4.59 18.74 3.49
CA PHE A 310 3.22 18.37 3.12
C PHE A 310 2.71 19.25 1.97
N THR A 311 2.08 18.63 0.98
CA THR A 311 1.46 19.32 -0.16
C THR A 311 0.28 18.55 -0.72
N THR A 312 -0.41 19.11 -1.70
CA THR A 312 -1.54 18.44 -2.36
C THR A 312 -1.28 18.25 -3.85
N TYR A 313 -1.94 17.24 -4.45
CA TYR A 313 -1.91 17.03 -5.90
C TYR A 313 -2.35 18.28 -6.68
N ALA A 314 -3.36 19.00 -6.17
CA ALA A 314 -3.82 20.24 -6.78
C ALA A 314 -2.73 21.33 -6.82
N THR A 315 -1.93 21.44 -5.75
CA THR A 315 -0.80 22.37 -5.67
C THR A 315 0.28 22.01 -6.68
N LEU A 316 0.55 20.72 -6.88
CA LEU A 316 1.57 20.24 -7.82
C LEU A 316 1.17 20.42 -9.29
N ARG A 317 -0.13 20.42 -9.60
CA ARG A 317 -0.65 20.67 -10.96
C ARG A 317 -0.53 22.15 -11.37
N SER A 318 -0.16 23.04 -10.45
CA SER A 318 0.01 24.45 -10.79
C SER A 318 1.25 24.63 -11.68
N ASP A 319 1.01 25.00 -12.95
CA ASP A 319 2.05 25.19 -13.95
C ASP A 319 3.04 26.30 -13.57
N ALA A 320 4.24 26.18 -14.11
CA ALA A 320 5.18 27.28 -14.15
C ALA A 320 4.54 28.44 -14.94
N ARG A 321 4.24 29.56 -14.28
CA ARG A 321 3.86 30.78 -14.95
C ARG A 321 5.12 31.53 -15.41
N GLU A 322 5.00 32.33 -16.44
CA GLU A 322 6.11 33.19 -16.90
C GLU A 322 6.88 33.79 -15.70
N ASN A 323 8.17 33.48 -15.60
CA ASN A 323 9.09 33.88 -14.52
C ASN A 323 8.90 33.24 -13.14
N ARG A 324 8.18 32.13 -12.97
CA ARG A 324 8.11 31.41 -11.68
C ARG A 324 8.38 29.92 -11.83
N VAL A 325 9.32 29.44 -11.05
CA VAL A 325 9.60 28.01 -10.89
C VAL A 325 8.34 27.28 -10.44
N SER A 326 8.04 26.12 -11.04
CA SER A 326 6.89 25.30 -10.63
C SER A 326 7.02 24.82 -9.17
N ARG A 327 5.92 24.44 -8.54
CA ARG A 327 5.97 23.85 -7.21
C ARG A 327 6.72 22.53 -7.19
N VAL A 328 6.62 21.76 -8.26
CA VAL A 328 7.36 20.51 -8.41
C VAL A 328 8.86 20.79 -8.41
N GLN A 329 9.33 21.73 -9.25
CA GLN A 329 10.75 22.09 -9.32
C GLN A 329 11.27 22.63 -7.97
N GLN A 330 10.46 23.43 -7.27
CA GLN A 330 10.80 23.93 -5.94
C GLN A 330 11.03 22.80 -4.92
N ILE A 331 10.24 21.72 -5.01
CA ILE A 331 10.40 20.53 -4.17
C ILE A 331 11.66 19.77 -4.60
N VAL A 332 11.86 19.55 -5.91
CA VAL A 332 13.03 18.86 -6.46
C VAL A 332 14.31 19.56 -6.04
N ASP A 333 14.36 20.89 -6.15
CA ASP A 333 15.51 21.69 -5.72
C ASP A 333 15.79 21.56 -4.21
N TRP A 334 14.73 21.46 -3.40
CA TRP A 334 14.86 21.24 -1.97
C TRP A 334 15.34 19.82 -1.62
N LEU A 335 14.84 18.82 -2.31
CA LEU A 335 15.27 17.43 -2.11
C LEU A 335 16.74 17.24 -2.49
N GLY A 336 17.16 17.83 -3.61
CA GLY A 336 18.53 17.71 -4.14
C GLY A 336 18.75 16.43 -4.94
N THR A 337 19.90 16.35 -5.61
CA THR A 337 20.27 15.23 -6.50
C THR A 337 20.51 13.93 -5.77
N ASP A 338 20.95 13.99 -4.52
CA ASP A 338 21.30 12.82 -3.71
C ASP A 338 20.17 12.37 -2.79
N PHE A 339 18.95 12.79 -3.11
CA PHE A 339 17.79 12.44 -2.30
C PHE A 339 17.54 10.94 -2.27
N ASP A 340 17.52 10.39 -1.06
CA ASP A 340 17.29 8.96 -0.79
C ASP A 340 16.17 8.78 0.28
N GLY A 341 15.28 9.74 0.42
CA GLY A 341 14.20 9.74 1.41
C GLY A 341 12.89 9.16 0.87
N VAL A 342 11.80 9.47 1.57
CA VAL A 342 10.47 8.94 1.30
C VAL A 342 9.60 9.99 0.61
N ILE A 343 8.93 9.60 -0.47
CA ILE A 343 7.82 10.34 -1.08
C ILE A 343 6.55 9.54 -0.86
N VAL A 344 5.57 10.15 -0.21
CA VAL A 344 4.27 9.56 0.09
C VAL A 344 3.23 10.11 -0.87
N PHE A 345 2.52 9.24 -1.57
CA PHE A 345 1.36 9.55 -2.39
C PHE A 345 0.10 9.06 -1.68
N ASP A 346 -0.41 9.86 -0.76
CA ASP A 346 -1.60 9.56 0.02
C ASP A 346 -2.87 9.83 -0.80
N GLU A 347 -3.87 8.94 -0.70
CA GLU A 347 -5.08 8.99 -1.53
C GLU A 347 -4.77 9.06 -3.04
N SER A 348 -3.79 8.31 -3.52
CA SER A 348 -3.28 8.33 -4.89
C SER A 348 -4.29 7.91 -5.96
N HIS A 349 -5.46 7.39 -5.54
CA HIS A 349 -6.58 7.05 -6.41
C HIS A 349 -7.53 8.24 -6.69
N ALA A 350 -7.34 9.38 -6.05
CA ALA A 350 -8.22 10.56 -6.09
C ALA A 350 -7.97 11.47 -7.31
#